data_66b7aa200276ddb4246e206fca4618d3
#
_entry.id   66b7aa200276ddb4246e206fca4618d3
#
_cell.length_a   1.000
_cell.length_b   1.000
_cell.length_c   1.000
_cell.angle_alpha   90.00
_cell.angle_beta   90.00
_cell.angle_gamma   90.00
#
_symmetry.space_group_name_H-M   'P 1'
#
loop_
_entity.id
_entity.type
_entity.pdbx_description
1 polymer ?
#
loop_
_entity_poly.entity_id
_entity_poly.type
_entity_poly.pdbx_seq_one_letter_code
_entity_poly.pdbx_strand_id
1 'polypeptide(L)'
;MARLTAITSKQQVAPKDQPIVDAIVASRGALQGPFTMFLHCPELAGRLAHLGAFVRFEGTLDMRVRVLAAMTVARELDAVYVWGAQTGQARKLGVPETTIAAVRENHSRGVPAEDAQIVEFTRTLLRRHRIEDGTVKALRARFGDDGFIQLTGAIGYYSMLAMTVNACELEAAPGAEVLTPGATA
;
A
#
# COMPACT_ATOMS: atom_id res chain seq x y z
N MET A 1 -18.17 10.89 -2.67
CA MET A 1 -18.79 9.80 -3.49
C MET A 1 -17.79 9.42 -4.57
N ALA A 2 -17.50 8.13 -4.74
CA ALA A 2 -16.52 7.68 -5.72
C ALA A 2 -16.89 8.15 -7.14
N ARG A 3 -15.88 8.53 -7.94
CA ARG A 3 -16.07 9.03 -9.33
C ARG A 3 -16.50 7.95 -10.31
N LEU A 4 -16.23 6.68 -10.00
CA LEU A 4 -16.63 5.52 -10.78
C LEU A 4 -17.53 4.62 -9.93
N THR A 5 -18.51 3.98 -10.57
CA THR A 5 -19.33 2.96 -9.91
C THR A 5 -18.47 1.77 -9.53
N ALA A 6 -18.49 1.37 -8.26
CA ALA A 6 -17.71 0.24 -7.80
C ALA A 6 -18.20 -1.08 -8.45
N ILE A 7 -17.27 -1.86 -9.00
CA ILE A 7 -17.54 -3.22 -9.45
C ILE A 7 -17.37 -4.15 -8.25
N THR A 8 -18.49 -4.65 -7.73
CA THR A 8 -18.56 -5.45 -6.50
C THR A 8 -18.95 -6.90 -6.73
N SER A 9 -19.29 -7.25 -7.98
CA SER A 9 -19.65 -8.61 -8.33
C SER A 9 -19.12 -8.98 -9.75
N LYS A 10 -18.90 -10.26 -9.98
CA LYS A 10 -18.42 -10.75 -11.28
C LYS A 10 -19.43 -10.59 -12.42
N GLN A 11 -20.70 -10.44 -12.11
CA GLN A 11 -21.75 -10.20 -13.10
C GLN A 11 -21.66 -8.81 -13.75
N GLN A 12 -20.91 -7.89 -13.14
CA GLN A 12 -20.69 -6.54 -13.66
C GLN A 12 -19.55 -6.46 -14.68
N VAL A 13 -18.82 -7.55 -14.90
CA VAL A 13 -17.79 -7.65 -15.92
C VAL A 13 -18.23 -8.60 -17.04
N ALA A 14 -17.59 -8.49 -18.21
CA ALA A 14 -17.89 -9.38 -19.33
C ALA A 14 -17.63 -10.85 -18.97
N PRO A 15 -18.40 -11.83 -19.49
CA PRO A 15 -18.23 -13.24 -19.14
C PRO A 15 -16.80 -13.76 -19.30
N LYS A 16 -16.06 -13.31 -20.31
CA LYS A 16 -14.67 -13.70 -20.54
C LYS A 16 -13.71 -13.25 -19.43
N ASP A 17 -14.06 -12.21 -18.67
CA ASP A 17 -13.23 -11.59 -17.63
C ASP A 17 -13.60 -12.07 -16.20
N GLN A 18 -14.71 -12.82 -16.07
CA GLN A 18 -15.17 -13.33 -14.78
C GLN A 18 -14.13 -14.23 -14.06
N PRO A 19 -13.33 -15.05 -14.73
CA PRO A 19 -12.26 -15.80 -14.09
C PRO A 19 -11.23 -14.93 -13.38
N ILE A 20 -10.99 -13.70 -13.87
CA ILE A 20 -10.10 -12.72 -13.21
C ILE A 20 -10.69 -12.29 -11.86
N VAL A 21 -11.99 -12.04 -11.84
CA VAL A 21 -12.70 -11.68 -10.58
C VAL A 21 -12.64 -12.83 -9.57
N ASP A 22 -12.89 -14.07 -10.04
CA ASP A 22 -12.82 -15.26 -9.19
C ASP A 22 -11.41 -15.43 -8.58
N ALA A 23 -10.35 -15.23 -9.37
CA ALA A 23 -8.96 -15.27 -8.89
C ALA A 23 -8.64 -14.15 -7.86
N ILE A 24 -9.16 -12.95 -8.08
CA ILE A 24 -9.03 -11.84 -7.13
C ILE A 24 -9.71 -12.19 -5.81
N VAL A 25 -10.93 -12.71 -5.84
CA VAL A 25 -11.67 -13.11 -4.63
C VAL A 25 -10.97 -14.26 -3.92
N ALA A 26 -10.51 -15.28 -4.65
CA ALA A 26 -9.79 -16.42 -4.07
C ALA A 26 -8.53 -15.99 -3.30
N SER A 27 -7.78 -15.00 -3.82
CA SER A 27 -6.55 -14.53 -3.17
C SER A 27 -6.77 -13.54 -2.02
N ARG A 28 -7.93 -12.88 -1.94
CA ARG A 28 -8.20 -11.76 -1.01
C ARG A 28 -9.40 -11.95 -0.10
N GLY A 29 -10.16 -13.02 -0.31
CA GLY A 29 -11.37 -13.31 0.44
C GLY A 29 -12.60 -12.53 -0.01
N ALA A 30 -12.42 -11.35 -0.62
CA ALA A 30 -13.53 -10.50 -1.07
C ALA A 30 -13.10 -9.56 -2.20
N LEU A 31 -14.10 -9.10 -2.96
CA LEU A 31 -13.94 -8.04 -3.94
C LEU A 31 -14.22 -6.68 -3.27
N GLN A 32 -13.16 -6.00 -2.88
CA GLN A 32 -13.27 -4.74 -2.14
C GLN A 32 -12.09 -3.80 -2.40
N GLY A 33 -12.24 -2.57 -1.99
CA GLY A 33 -11.19 -1.55 -2.06
C GLY A 33 -10.76 -1.23 -3.49
N PRO A 34 -9.47 -1.01 -3.73
CA PRO A 34 -8.97 -0.57 -5.03
C PRO A 34 -9.37 -1.48 -6.19
N PHE A 35 -9.54 -2.78 -5.95
CA PHE A 35 -9.91 -3.73 -6.99
C PHE A 35 -11.30 -3.50 -7.56
N THR A 36 -12.22 -2.89 -6.80
CA THR A 36 -13.53 -2.49 -7.32
C THR A 36 -13.42 -1.41 -8.40
N MET A 37 -12.31 -0.65 -8.39
CA MET A 37 -11.99 0.37 -9.40
C MET A 37 -11.16 -0.24 -10.55
N PHE A 38 -10.14 -1.04 -10.23
CA PHE A 38 -9.28 -1.66 -11.25
C PHE A 38 -10.05 -2.58 -12.20
N LEU A 39 -11.16 -3.17 -11.76
CA LEU A 39 -12.00 -4.03 -12.61
C LEU A 39 -12.70 -3.31 -13.76
N HIS A 40 -12.67 -1.98 -13.83
CA HIS A 40 -12.99 -1.26 -15.07
C HIS A 40 -11.99 -1.58 -16.21
N CYS A 41 -10.81 -2.15 -15.87
CA CYS A 41 -9.83 -2.73 -16.77
C CYS A 41 -9.43 -4.12 -16.24
N PRO A 42 -10.21 -5.20 -16.51
CA PRO A 42 -10.02 -6.51 -15.88
C PRO A 42 -8.62 -7.10 -16.08
N GLU A 43 -8.03 -6.93 -17.25
CA GLU A 43 -6.67 -7.39 -17.54
C GLU A 43 -5.63 -6.74 -16.62
N LEU A 44 -5.73 -5.43 -16.40
CA LEU A 44 -4.86 -4.72 -15.46
C LEU A 44 -5.11 -5.19 -14.01
N ALA A 45 -6.38 -5.36 -13.63
CA ALA A 45 -6.76 -5.87 -12.32
C ALA A 45 -6.16 -7.25 -12.04
N GLY A 46 -6.19 -8.16 -13.01
CA GLY A 46 -5.60 -9.49 -12.90
C GLY A 46 -4.08 -9.46 -12.69
N ARG A 47 -3.37 -8.69 -13.51
CA ARG A 47 -1.91 -8.53 -13.38
C ARG A 47 -1.52 -7.89 -12.06
N LEU A 48 -2.25 -6.88 -11.65
CA LEU A 48 -2.05 -6.20 -10.36
C LEU A 48 -2.37 -7.12 -9.18
N ALA A 49 -3.38 -7.98 -9.31
CA ALA A 49 -3.71 -8.98 -8.31
C ALA A 49 -2.59 -10.01 -8.12
N HIS A 50 -2.00 -10.48 -9.23
CA HIS A 50 -0.87 -11.38 -9.21
C HIS A 50 0.38 -10.75 -8.57
N LEU A 51 0.76 -9.54 -8.99
CA LEU A 51 1.84 -8.79 -8.34
C LEU A 51 1.56 -8.58 -6.85
N GLY A 52 0.32 -8.22 -6.52
CA GLY A 52 -0.08 -8.00 -5.13
C GLY A 52 -0.10 -9.28 -4.28
N ALA A 53 -0.30 -10.46 -4.87
CA ALA A 53 -0.15 -11.74 -4.16
C ALA A 53 1.31 -11.94 -3.75
N PHE A 54 2.25 -11.74 -4.67
CA PHE A 54 3.68 -11.78 -4.37
C PHE A 54 4.05 -10.77 -3.27
N VAL A 55 3.72 -9.49 -3.45
CA VAL A 55 4.08 -8.43 -2.49
C VAL A 55 3.51 -8.71 -1.09
N ARG A 56 2.32 -9.31 -0.99
CA ARG A 56 1.62 -9.44 0.29
C ARG A 56 1.81 -10.78 0.98
N PHE A 57 2.02 -11.86 0.24
CA PHE A 57 1.89 -13.22 0.77
C PHE A 57 3.03 -14.16 0.38
N GLU A 58 3.65 -13.98 -0.79
CA GLU A 58 4.60 -14.93 -1.36
C GLU A 58 6.06 -14.46 -1.20
N GLY A 59 6.29 -13.14 -1.20
CA GLY A 59 7.61 -12.56 -1.02
C GLY A 59 8.20 -12.83 0.37
N THR A 60 9.51 -12.72 0.46
CA THR A 60 10.28 -12.96 1.70
C THR A 60 10.41 -11.72 2.59
N LEU A 61 9.98 -10.54 2.11
CA LEU A 61 10.04 -9.31 2.89
C LEU A 61 9.11 -9.39 4.10
N ASP A 62 9.67 -9.11 5.28
CA ASP A 62 8.90 -9.10 6.53
C ASP A 62 7.63 -8.26 6.41
N MET A 63 6.53 -8.82 6.92
CA MET A 63 5.20 -8.20 6.81
C MET A 63 5.13 -6.83 7.50
N ARG A 64 5.84 -6.65 8.63
CA ARG A 64 5.92 -5.38 9.34
C ARG A 64 6.62 -4.32 8.51
N VAL A 65 7.75 -4.67 7.87
CA VAL A 65 8.49 -3.78 6.96
C VAL A 65 7.61 -3.33 5.79
N ARG A 66 6.90 -4.27 5.17
CA ARG A 66 5.97 -3.99 4.08
C ARG A 66 4.83 -3.06 4.52
N VAL A 67 4.24 -3.30 5.69
CA VAL A 67 3.13 -2.49 6.20
C VAL A 67 3.60 -1.07 6.56
N LEU A 68 4.77 -0.91 7.14
CA LEU A 68 5.36 0.41 7.40
C LEU A 68 5.61 1.20 6.11
N ALA A 69 6.16 0.54 5.09
CA ALA A 69 6.33 1.16 3.77
C ALA A 69 4.97 1.56 3.18
N ALA A 70 3.97 0.68 3.21
CA ALA A 70 2.63 0.95 2.67
C ALA A 70 1.90 2.08 3.41
N MET A 71 2.04 2.17 4.74
CA MET A 71 1.50 3.28 5.54
C MET A 71 2.17 4.59 5.17
N THR A 72 3.51 4.58 5.00
CA THR A 72 4.26 5.77 4.61
C THR A 72 3.84 6.23 3.22
N VAL A 73 3.70 5.32 2.26
CA VAL A 73 3.14 5.63 0.93
C VAL A 73 1.75 6.26 1.06
N ALA A 74 0.88 5.66 1.87
CA ALA A 74 -0.49 6.18 2.05
C ALA A 74 -0.48 7.61 2.61
N ARG A 75 0.43 7.90 3.57
CA ARG A 75 0.58 9.27 4.12
C ARG A 75 1.17 10.25 3.11
N GLU A 76 2.21 9.84 2.38
CA GLU A 76 2.87 10.70 1.40
C GLU A 76 1.97 11.09 0.22
N LEU A 77 1.02 10.20 -0.13
CA LEU A 77 0.08 10.40 -1.22
C LEU A 77 -1.34 10.75 -0.74
N ASP A 78 -1.54 11.02 0.56
CA ASP A 78 -2.82 11.32 1.19
C ASP A 78 -3.94 10.31 0.83
N ALA A 79 -3.57 9.02 0.74
CA ALA A 79 -4.45 7.95 0.30
C ALA A 79 -5.27 7.39 1.47
N VAL A 80 -6.40 8.01 1.77
CA VAL A 80 -7.26 7.72 2.94
C VAL A 80 -7.66 6.26 3.01
N TYR A 81 -8.05 5.64 1.90
CA TYR A 81 -8.42 4.23 1.88
C TYR A 81 -7.25 3.31 2.25
N VAL A 82 -6.08 3.54 1.63
CA VAL A 82 -4.88 2.73 1.87
C VAL A 82 -4.40 2.91 3.32
N TRP A 83 -4.44 4.14 3.84
CA TRP A 83 -4.11 4.45 5.22
C TRP A 83 -4.94 3.61 6.20
N GLY A 84 -6.26 3.69 6.12
CA GLY A 84 -7.15 2.96 7.04
C GLY A 84 -6.95 1.45 6.99
N ALA A 85 -6.70 0.88 5.80
CA ALA A 85 -6.41 -0.54 5.65
C ALA A 85 -5.05 -0.92 6.28
N GLN A 86 -4.01 -0.11 6.08
CA GLN A 86 -2.66 -0.44 6.55
C GLN A 86 -2.48 -0.16 8.05
N THR A 87 -3.11 0.87 8.62
CA THR A 87 -3.07 1.10 10.08
C THR A 87 -3.75 -0.03 10.85
N GLY A 88 -4.88 -0.54 10.35
CA GLY A 88 -5.49 -1.74 10.92
C GLY A 88 -4.58 -2.97 10.89
N GLN A 89 -3.82 -3.13 9.81
CA GLN A 89 -2.85 -4.22 9.70
C GLN A 89 -1.62 -4.00 10.59
N ALA A 90 -1.13 -2.76 10.69
CA ALA A 90 -0.01 -2.40 11.55
C ALA A 90 -0.28 -2.73 13.03
N ARG A 91 -1.48 -2.43 13.52
CA ARG A 91 -1.91 -2.77 14.89
C ARG A 91 -1.92 -4.28 15.12
N LYS A 92 -2.41 -5.08 14.17
CA LYS A 92 -2.38 -6.55 14.25
C LYS A 92 -0.96 -7.11 14.33
N LEU A 93 0.01 -6.40 13.75
CA LEU A 93 1.43 -6.76 13.76
C LEU A 93 2.18 -6.17 14.97
N GLY A 94 1.50 -5.51 15.90
CA GLY A 94 2.10 -4.92 17.08
C GLY A 94 2.98 -3.69 16.78
N VAL A 95 2.71 -2.96 15.70
CA VAL A 95 3.35 -1.66 15.47
C VAL A 95 2.86 -0.68 16.55
N PRO A 96 3.75 -0.02 17.31
CA PRO A 96 3.35 0.91 18.35
C PRO A 96 2.49 2.05 17.82
N GLU A 97 1.49 2.49 18.59
CA GLU A 97 0.66 3.64 18.22
C GLU A 97 1.50 4.93 18.07
N THR A 98 2.60 5.05 18.80
CA THR A 98 3.56 6.15 18.64
C THR A 98 4.20 6.15 17.25
N THR A 99 4.51 4.97 16.68
CA THR A 99 5.00 4.84 15.31
C THR A 99 3.91 5.21 14.30
N ILE A 100 2.68 4.72 14.50
CA ILE A 100 1.54 5.04 13.62
C ILE A 100 1.28 6.55 13.62
N ALA A 101 1.26 7.18 14.80
CA ALA A 101 1.10 8.63 14.96
C ALA A 101 2.24 9.41 14.27
N ALA A 102 3.49 9.00 14.46
CA ALA A 102 4.64 9.64 13.83
C ALA A 102 4.58 9.59 12.30
N VAL A 103 4.17 8.46 11.72
CA VAL A 103 3.96 8.37 10.26
C VAL A 103 2.81 9.29 9.83
N ARG A 104 1.69 9.31 10.55
CA ARG A 104 0.54 10.19 10.29
C ARG A 104 0.94 11.67 10.30
N GLU A 105 1.74 12.07 11.28
CA GLU A 105 2.20 13.46 11.47
C GLU A 105 3.44 13.82 10.63
N ASN A 106 3.85 12.92 9.77
CA ASN A 106 4.92 13.14 8.79
C ASN A 106 6.31 13.33 9.40
N HIS A 107 6.59 12.67 10.52
CA HIS A 107 7.91 12.62 11.16
C HIS A 107 8.30 11.20 11.55
N SER A 108 9.53 11.02 12.05
CA SER A 108 10.05 9.76 12.59
C SER A 108 10.54 9.89 14.03
N ARG A 109 10.22 10.99 14.71
CA ARG A 109 10.62 11.24 16.10
C ARG A 109 9.96 10.22 17.03
N GLY A 110 10.76 9.53 17.85
CA GLY A 110 10.27 8.50 18.75
C GLY A 110 9.93 7.16 18.10
N VAL A 111 10.15 7.01 16.79
CA VAL A 111 10.00 5.74 16.08
C VAL A 111 11.24 4.88 16.35
N PRO A 112 11.11 3.58 16.64
CA PRO A 112 12.25 2.67 16.75
C PRO A 112 13.15 2.75 15.51
N ALA A 113 14.47 2.71 15.70
CA ALA A 113 15.44 2.98 14.62
C ALA A 113 15.23 2.11 13.37
N GLU A 114 14.89 0.83 13.57
CA GLU A 114 14.63 -0.09 12.45
C GLU A 114 13.37 0.27 11.66
N ASP A 115 12.31 0.73 12.33
CA ASP A 115 11.08 1.19 11.69
C ASP A 115 11.30 2.55 11.02
N ALA A 116 12.03 3.46 11.70
CA ALA A 116 12.37 4.77 11.17
C ALA A 116 13.16 4.66 9.86
N GLN A 117 14.07 3.69 9.75
CA GLN A 117 14.83 3.45 8.52
C GLN A 117 13.90 3.17 7.33
N ILE A 118 12.84 2.38 7.52
CA ILE A 118 11.86 2.06 6.46
C ILE A 118 11.01 3.28 6.11
N VAL A 119 10.54 3.99 7.12
CA VAL A 119 9.72 5.20 6.94
C VAL A 119 10.52 6.25 6.18
N GLU A 120 11.75 6.55 6.60
CA GLU A 120 12.59 7.57 5.95
C GLU A 120 13.04 7.16 4.54
N PHE A 121 13.37 5.88 4.32
CA PHE A 121 13.66 5.37 2.98
C PHE A 121 12.48 5.58 2.04
N THR A 122 11.28 5.14 2.46
CA THR A 122 10.05 5.26 1.66
C THR A 122 9.75 6.72 1.34
N ARG A 123 9.79 7.57 2.35
CA ARG A 123 9.54 9.02 2.23
C ARG A 123 10.53 9.70 1.31
N THR A 124 11.82 9.40 1.48
CA THR A 124 12.89 9.98 0.65
C THR A 124 12.74 9.56 -0.81
N LEU A 125 12.46 8.28 -1.05
CA LEU A 125 12.28 7.77 -2.41
C LEU A 125 11.09 8.46 -3.11
N LEU A 126 9.97 8.64 -2.41
CA LEU A 126 8.77 9.28 -2.97
C LEU A 126 8.94 10.79 -3.20
N ARG A 127 9.67 11.48 -2.32
CA ARG A 127 9.83 12.94 -2.39
C ARG A 127 10.99 13.38 -3.27
N ARG A 128 12.15 12.67 -3.17
CA ARG A 128 13.40 13.07 -3.85
C ARG A 128 13.71 12.24 -5.07
N HIS A 129 13.04 11.09 -5.26
CA HIS A 129 13.22 10.16 -6.39
C HIS A 129 14.64 9.57 -6.49
N ARG A 130 15.47 9.79 -5.48
CA ARG A 130 16.86 9.33 -5.35
C ARG A 130 17.14 8.99 -3.90
N ILE A 131 18.03 8.03 -3.71
CA ILE A 131 18.48 7.55 -2.40
C ILE A 131 20.00 7.64 -2.35
N GLU A 132 20.54 8.06 -1.21
CA GLU A 132 21.98 8.13 -0.97
C GLU A 132 22.58 6.73 -0.85
N ASP A 133 23.82 6.55 -1.34
CA ASP A 133 24.53 5.28 -1.34
C ASP A 133 24.62 4.64 0.04
N GLY A 134 24.80 5.45 1.11
CA GLY A 134 24.87 4.98 2.48
C GLY A 134 23.57 4.28 2.92
N THR A 135 22.41 4.84 2.55
CA THR A 135 21.09 4.25 2.84
C THR A 135 20.89 2.95 2.05
N VAL A 136 21.26 2.94 0.77
CA VAL A 136 21.18 1.74 -0.07
C VAL A 136 22.05 0.62 0.53
N LYS A 137 23.29 0.93 0.90
CA LYS A 137 24.22 -0.01 1.52
C LYS A 137 23.66 -0.60 2.82
N ALA A 138 23.08 0.24 3.68
CA ALA A 138 22.48 -0.19 4.95
C ALA A 138 21.28 -1.13 4.75
N LEU A 139 20.38 -0.79 3.81
CA LEU A 139 19.20 -1.63 3.53
C LEU A 139 19.59 -2.95 2.85
N ARG A 140 20.58 -2.94 1.95
CA ARG A 140 21.11 -4.18 1.35
C ARG A 140 21.81 -5.06 2.37
N ALA A 141 22.52 -4.47 3.33
CA ALA A 141 23.11 -5.23 4.44
C ALA A 141 22.05 -5.89 5.32
N ARG A 142 20.87 -5.23 5.50
CA ARG A 142 19.77 -5.73 6.32
C ARG A 142 18.93 -6.79 5.60
N PHE A 143 18.61 -6.59 4.34
CA PHE A 143 17.61 -7.38 3.60
C PHE A 143 18.18 -8.18 2.43
N GLY A 144 19.46 -8.01 2.11
CA GLY A 144 20.01 -8.50 0.85
C GLY A 144 19.50 -7.71 -0.37
N ASP A 145 20.00 -8.06 -1.55
CA ASP A 145 19.57 -7.42 -2.80
C ASP A 145 18.11 -7.74 -3.11
N ASP A 146 17.69 -8.98 -2.88
CA ASP A 146 16.32 -9.44 -3.09
C ASP A 146 15.34 -8.66 -2.23
N GLY A 147 15.55 -8.60 -0.91
CA GLY A 147 14.65 -7.88 0.01
C GLY A 147 14.63 -6.35 -0.25
N PHE A 148 15.77 -5.77 -0.67
CA PHE A 148 15.82 -4.37 -1.09
C PHE A 148 14.94 -4.11 -2.33
N ILE A 149 14.96 -5.01 -3.31
CA ILE A 149 14.10 -4.91 -4.50
C ILE A 149 12.64 -5.16 -4.15
N GLN A 150 12.34 -6.13 -3.27
CA GLN A 150 10.97 -6.36 -2.79
C GLN A 150 10.42 -5.14 -2.05
N LEU A 151 11.22 -4.46 -1.20
CA LEU A 151 10.82 -3.23 -0.52
C LEU A 151 10.49 -2.12 -1.53
N THR A 152 11.34 -1.93 -2.53
CA THR A 152 11.11 -0.94 -3.60
C THR A 152 9.86 -1.29 -4.41
N GLY A 153 9.69 -2.57 -4.75
CA GLY A 153 8.50 -3.10 -5.42
C GLY A 153 7.21 -2.88 -4.61
N ALA A 154 7.26 -3.10 -3.29
CA ALA A 154 6.13 -2.84 -2.41
C ALA A 154 5.75 -1.34 -2.40
N ILE A 155 6.72 -0.44 -2.33
CA ILE A 155 6.49 1.02 -2.41
C ILE A 155 5.79 1.36 -3.73
N GLY A 156 6.29 0.86 -4.87
CA GLY A 156 5.68 1.09 -6.19
C GLY A 156 4.26 0.52 -6.28
N TYR A 157 4.04 -0.69 -5.80
CA TYR A 157 2.72 -1.33 -5.77
C TYR A 157 1.71 -0.51 -4.96
N TYR A 158 2.05 -0.13 -3.73
CA TYR A 158 1.14 0.67 -2.89
C TYR A 158 0.97 2.10 -3.42
N SER A 159 1.94 2.67 -4.12
CA SER A 159 1.79 3.96 -4.81
C SER A 159 0.75 3.87 -5.93
N MET A 160 0.77 2.80 -6.73
CA MET A 160 -0.27 2.57 -7.76
C MET A 160 -1.66 2.44 -7.14
N LEU A 161 -1.80 1.70 -6.03
CA LEU A 161 -3.08 1.61 -5.31
C LEU A 161 -3.52 2.98 -4.79
N ALA A 162 -2.62 3.73 -4.15
CA ALA A 162 -2.88 5.05 -3.60
C ALA A 162 -3.34 6.04 -4.67
N MET A 163 -2.63 6.12 -5.79
CA MET A 163 -3.00 7.00 -6.91
C MET A 163 -4.37 6.64 -7.47
N THR A 164 -4.69 5.36 -7.59
CA THR A 164 -5.99 4.92 -8.13
C THR A 164 -7.14 5.25 -7.17
N VAL A 165 -6.99 4.99 -5.86
CA VAL A 165 -8.05 5.32 -4.90
C VAL A 165 -8.26 6.83 -4.81
N ASN A 166 -7.19 7.63 -4.91
CA ASN A 166 -7.28 9.08 -4.92
C ASN A 166 -7.94 9.60 -6.21
N ALA A 167 -7.51 9.09 -7.39
CA ALA A 167 -8.12 9.48 -8.67
C ALA A 167 -9.61 9.13 -8.73
N CYS A 168 -10.03 8.03 -8.13
CA CYS A 168 -11.43 7.59 -8.07
C CYS A 168 -12.20 8.15 -6.87
N GLU A 169 -11.56 8.87 -5.94
CA GLU A 169 -12.16 9.35 -4.69
C GLU A 169 -12.81 8.22 -3.88
N LEU A 170 -12.09 7.09 -3.77
CA LEU A 170 -12.58 5.96 -2.99
C LEU A 170 -12.45 6.27 -1.49
N GLU A 171 -13.57 6.30 -0.80
CA GLU A 171 -13.63 6.58 0.64
C GLU A 171 -13.05 5.43 1.46
N ALA A 172 -12.60 5.75 2.68
CA ALA A 172 -12.16 4.73 3.63
C ALA A 172 -13.28 3.71 3.92
N ALA A 173 -12.88 2.47 4.23
CA ALA A 173 -13.86 1.48 4.67
C ALA A 173 -14.55 1.93 5.96
N PRO A 174 -15.83 1.59 6.18
CA PRO A 174 -16.53 1.93 7.41
C PRO A 174 -15.77 1.49 8.65
N GLY A 175 -15.60 2.39 9.62
CA GLY A 175 -14.86 2.13 10.86
C GLY A 175 -13.33 2.10 10.72
N ALA A 176 -12.77 2.30 9.53
CA ALA A 176 -11.33 2.45 9.36
C ALA A 176 -10.85 3.82 9.87
N GLU A 177 -9.59 3.86 10.29
CA GLU A 177 -8.97 5.13 10.68
C GLU A 177 -8.88 6.07 9.49
N VAL A 178 -9.35 7.30 9.69
CA VAL A 178 -9.35 8.34 8.66
C VAL A 178 -8.04 9.13 8.73
N LEU A 179 -7.38 9.25 7.58
CA LEU A 179 -6.26 10.17 7.40
C LEU A 179 -6.81 11.54 7.02
N THR A 180 -6.42 12.57 7.77
CA THR A 180 -6.64 13.94 7.32
C THR A 180 -5.58 14.27 6.27
N PRO A 181 -5.96 14.56 5.02
CA PRO A 181 -5.01 14.98 4.00
C PRO A 181 -4.17 16.16 4.48
N GLY A 182 -2.90 16.20 4.11
CA GLY A 182 -2.05 17.35 4.35
C GLY A 182 -2.57 18.57 3.58
N ALA A 183 -2.28 19.77 4.07
CA ALA A 183 -2.50 20.95 3.25
C ALA A 183 -1.68 20.80 1.97
N THR A 184 -2.35 20.81 0.82
CA THR A 184 -1.68 20.88 -0.49
C THR A 184 -0.89 22.19 -0.53
N ALA A 185 0.44 22.07 -0.61
CA ALA A 185 1.30 23.21 -0.82
C ALA A 185 1.13 23.77 -2.24
#